data_98702380d96af5f6a5d3b6a00e6de7a1
#
_entry.id   98702380d96af5f6a5d3b6a00e6de7a1
#
_cell.length_a   1.000
_cell.length_b   1.000
_cell.length_c   1.000
_cell.angle_alpha   90.00
_cell.angle_beta   90.00
_cell.angle_gamma   90.00
#
_symmetry.space_group_name_H-M   'P 1'
#
loop_
_entity.id
_entity.type
_entity.pdbx_description
1 polymer ?
#
loop_
_entity_poly.entity_id
_entity_poly.type
_entity_poly.pdbx_seq_one_letter_code
_entity_poly.pdbx_strand_id
1 'polypeptide(L)'
;MDMVTLGRTGITVNKNGFGALPIQRISQEDAVFLARKAYKAGIRFFDTARAYTDSEVKLGEAFDGIRSEVYIATKTAAQNAEEFWKDLHTSLNNLRTDYVDIYQFHNPSFCPKPGDGSGLYEAALEAREKGMIRHIGITNHRLSVAKEAIESGLYETLQFPFSYISGEQELELVQLCKEHEMGFIAMKGLSGGLITNSAAAYAFEAQFEGVLPIWGVQ
;
A
#
# COMPACT_ATOMS: atom_id res chain seq x y z
N MET A 1 -1.59 -17.12 13.34
CA MET A 1 -0.91 -16.29 12.34
C MET A 1 -0.44 -15.04 13.04
N ASP A 2 0.78 -14.65 12.78
CA ASP A 2 1.34 -13.43 13.37
C ASP A 2 0.58 -12.19 12.87
N MET A 3 0.35 -11.26 13.78
CA MET A 3 -0.33 -10.01 13.48
C MET A 3 0.69 -8.88 13.38
N VAL A 4 0.37 -7.85 12.59
CA VAL A 4 1.13 -6.63 12.49
C VAL A 4 0.21 -5.42 12.59
N THR A 5 0.64 -4.42 13.32
CA THR A 5 -0.02 -3.11 13.37
C THR A 5 0.80 -2.12 12.54
N LEU A 6 0.15 -1.45 11.60
CA LEU A 6 0.79 -0.46 10.72
C LEU A 6 0.94 0.89 11.43
N GLY A 7 1.97 1.00 12.27
CA GLY A 7 2.30 2.23 12.98
C GLY A 7 1.08 2.85 13.67
N ARG A 8 0.97 4.19 13.59
CA ARG A 8 -0.13 4.96 14.21
C ARG A 8 -1.48 4.87 13.47
N THR A 9 -1.58 4.11 12.36
CA THR A 9 -2.86 3.95 11.65
C THR A 9 -3.90 3.16 12.46
N GLY A 10 -3.47 2.35 13.42
CA GLY A 10 -4.34 1.42 14.16
C GLY A 10 -4.79 0.20 13.34
N ILE A 11 -4.41 0.11 12.06
CA ILE A 11 -4.71 -1.06 11.21
C ILE A 11 -3.89 -2.24 11.70
N THR A 12 -4.56 -3.26 12.21
CA THR A 12 -3.95 -4.51 12.67
C THR A 12 -4.47 -5.66 11.83
N VAL A 13 -3.57 -6.35 11.14
CA VAL A 13 -3.89 -7.42 10.19
C VAL A 13 -2.92 -8.59 10.32
N ASN A 14 -3.24 -9.71 9.69
CA ASN A 14 -2.25 -10.78 9.49
C ASN A 14 -1.00 -10.23 8.82
N LYS A 15 0.17 -10.70 9.24
CA LYS A 15 1.48 -10.32 8.70
C LYS A 15 1.69 -10.86 7.27
N ASN A 16 0.64 -10.79 6.47
CA ASN A 16 0.59 -11.13 5.05
C ASN A 16 -0.44 -10.25 4.35
N GLY A 17 -0.01 -9.45 3.41
CA GLY A 17 -0.85 -8.66 2.54
C GLY A 17 -0.89 -9.23 1.12
N PHE A 18 -1.93 -8.93 0.38
CA PHE A 18 -2.11 -9.30 -1.02
C PHE A 18 -1.68 -8.15 -1.92
N GLY A 19 -0.64 -8.36 -2.73
CA GLY A 19 -0.18 -7.41 -3.75
C GLY A 19 -0.91 -7.65 -5.07
N ALA A 20 -1.83 -6.77 -5.44
CA ALA A 20 -2.72 -6.94 -6.58
C ALA A 20 -2.14 -6.49 -7.94
N LEU A 21 -0.85 -6.15 -8.03
CA LEU A 21 -0.23 -5.83 -9.32
C LEU A 21 -0.34 -7.00 -10.34
N PRO A 22 -0.08 -8.27 -10.00
CA PRO A 22 -0.13 -9.34 -10.99
C PRO A 22 -1.53 -9.66 -11.50
N ILE A 23 -2.59 -9.43 -10.72
CA ILE A 23 -3.95 -9.78 -11.16
C ILE A 23 -4.44 -8.99 -12.38
N GLN A 24 -3.78 -7.87 -12.75
CA GLN A 24 -4.05 -7.18 -14.00
C GLN A 24 -3.79 -8.04 -15.26
N ARG A 25 -3.05 -9.15 -15.13
CA ARG A 25 -2.63 -10.02 -16.25
C ARG A 25 -3.50 -11.25 -16.44
N ILE A 26 -4.48 -11.47 -15.57
CA ILE A 26 -5.38 -12.62 -15.61
C ILE A 26 -6.82 -12.16 -15.84
N SER A 27 -7.73 -13.11 -16.08
CA SER A 27 -9.14 -12.79 -16.28
C SER A 27 -9.77 -12.12 -15.06
N GLN A 28 -10.89 -11.45 -15.26
CA GLN A 28 -11.71 -10.89 -14.18
C GLN A 28 -12.13 -11.99 -13.19
N GLU A 29 -12.61 -13.11 -13.70
CA GLU A 29 -13.08 -14.25 -12.90
C GLU A 29 -11.97 -14.83 -12.03
N ASP A 30 -10.80 -15.10 -12.62
CA ASP A 30 -9.64 -15.63 -11.87
C ASP A 30 -9.14 -14.65 -10.81
N ALA A 31 -9.12 -13.36 -11.12
CA ALA A 31 -8.70 -12.33 -10.18
C ALA A 31 -9.64 -12.24 -8.96
N VAL A 32 -10.95 -12.23 -9.21
CA VAL A 32 -11.99 -12.25 -8.17
C VAL A 32 -11.87 -13.52 -7.33
N PHE A 33 -11.70 -14.68 -7.98
CA PHE A 33 -11.50 -15.96 -7.29
C PHE A 33 -10.26 -15.92 -6.37
N LEU A 34 -9.12 -15.44 -6.87
CA LEU A 34 -7.88 -15.36 -6.08
C LEU A 34 -8.01 -14.41 -4.89
N ALA A 35 -8.57 -13.21 -5.10
CA ALA A 35 -8.77 -12.24 -4.03
C ALA A 35 -9.72 -12.79 -2.95
N ARG A 36 -10.83 -13.41 -3.35
CA ARG A 36 -11.76 -14.08 -2.42
C ARG A 36 -11.13 -15.28 -1.71
N LYS A 37 -10.28 -16.05 -2.38
CA LYS A 37 -9.54 -17.16 -1.78
C LYS A 37 -8.55 -16.66 -0.73
N ALA A 38 -7.81 -15.59 -1.02
CA ALA A 38 -6.91 -14.94 -0.06
C ALA A 38 -7.68 -14.42 1.17
N TYR A 39 -8.83 -13.76 0.96
CA TYR A 39 -9.72 -13.32 2.04
C TYR A 39 -10.17 -14.50 2.91
N LYS A 40 -10.64 -15.60 2.31
CA LYS A 40 -11.06 -16.81 3.05
C LYS A 40 -9.91 -17.46 3.82
N ALA A 41 -8.67 -17.31 3.34
CA ALA A 41 -7.47 -17.76 4.04
C ALA A 41 -7.03 -16.81 5.17
N GLY A 42 -7.77 -15.72 5.42
CA GLY A 42 -7.52 -14.80 6.52
C GLY A 42 -6.74 -13.54 6.13
N ILE A 43 -6.37 -13.34 4.86
CA ILE A 43 -5.76 -12.09 4.40
C ILE A 43 -6.82 -10.98 4.49
N ARG A 44 -6.42 -9.83 5.06
CA ARG A 44 -7.31 -8.67 5.23
C ARG A 44 -6.76 -7.39 4.62
N PHE A 45 -5.51 -7.37 4.19
CA PHE A 45 -4.87 -6.22 3.55
C PHE A 45 -4.62 -6.49 2.06
N PHE A 46 -5.14 -5.59 1.20
CA PHE A 46 -5.05 -5.68 -0.25
C PHE A 46 -4.49 -4.38 -0.81
N ASP A 47 -3.35 -4.48 -1.51
CA ASP A 47 -2.65 -3.35 -2.10
C ASP A 47 -2.82 -3.34 -3.62
N THR A 48 -3.31 -2.23 -4.15
CA THR A 48 -3.48 -1.98 -5.59
C THR A 48 -2.96 -0.59 -5.96
N ALA A 49 -3.24 -0.12 -7.16
CA ALA A 49 -2.93 1.25 -7.60
C ALA A 49 -3.79 1.66 -8.80
N ARG A 50 -4.03 2.97 -8.96
CA ARG A 50 -4.68 3.55 -10.14
C ARG A 50 -3.96 3.12 -11.44
N ALA A 51 -2.62 3.03 -11.39
CA ALA A 51 -1.79 2.65 -12.54
C ALA A 51 -1.81 1.14 -12.89
N TYR A 52 -2.46 0.28 -12.10
CA TYR A 52 -2.52 -1.17 -12.35
C TYR A 52 -3.74 -1.55 -13.20
N THR A 53 -3.88 -0.92 -14.35
CA THR A 53 -4.94 -1.13 -15.35
C THR A 53 -6.34 -1.35 -14.73
N ASP A 54 -6.80 -2.59 -14.64
CA ASP A 54 -8.12 -3.01 -14.14
C ASP A 54 -8.09 -3.67 -12.75
N SER A 55 -6.93 -3.64 -12.06
CA SER A 55 -6.77 -4.28 -10.74
C SER A 55 -7.76 -3.74 -9.70
N GLU A 56 -8.02 -2.41 -9.69
CA GLU A 56 -9.02 -1.82 -8.79
C GLU A 56 -10.43 -2.32 -9.08
N VAL A 57 -10.82 -2.45 -10.36
CA VAL A 57 -12.13 -2.97 -10.77
C VAL A 57 -12.31 -4.41 -10.28
N LYS A 58 -11.26 -5.23 -10.42
CA LYS A 58 -11.24 -6.64 -9.97
C LYS A 58 -11.39 -6.77 -8.46
N LEU A 59 -10.68 -5.93 -7.70
CA LEU A 59 -10.84 -5.91 -6.25
C LEU A 59 -12.21 -5.36 -5.82
N GLY A 60 -12.74 -4.34 -6.50
CA GLY A 60 -14.07 -3.82 -6.25
C GLY A 60 -15.15 -4.89 -6.40
N GLU A 61 -15.08 -5.72 -7.45
CA GLU A 61 -15.97 -6.85 -7.61
C GLU A 61 -15.72 -7.95 -6.57
N ALA A 62 -14.45 -8.24 -6.28
CA ALA A 62 -14.09 -9.26 -5.29
C ALA A 62 -14.66 -8.94 -3.91
N PHE A 63 -14.73 -7.67 -3.52
CA PHE A 63 -15.14 -7.26 -2.16
C PHE A 63 -16.51 -6.60 -2.10
N ASP A 64 -17.28 -6.67 -3.18
CA ASP A 64 -18.67 -6.24 -3.16
C ASP A 64 -19.47 -7.00 -2.08
N GLY A 65 -20.19 -6.23 -1.24
CA GLY A 65 -20.92 -6.74 -0.09
C GLY A 65 -20.10 -7.05 1.17
N ILE A 66 -18.75 -7.03 1.11
CA ILE A 66 -17.86 -7.28 2.26
C ILE A 66 -16.72 -6.25 2.36
N ARG A 67 -16.86 -5.08 1.74
CA ARG A 67 -15.82 -4.04 1.71
C ARG A 67 -15.30 -3.65 3.10
N SER A 68 -16.18 -3.63 4.09
CA SER A 68 -15.81 -3.27 5.48
C SER A 68 -15.00 -4.34 6.21
N GLU A 69 -14.87 -5.54 5.65
CA GLU A 69 -14.12 -6.64 6.25
C GLU A 69 -12.65 -6.69 5.79
N VAL A 70 -12.25 -5.79 4.88
CA VAL A 70 -10.90 -5.72 4.32
C VAL A 70 -10.36 -4.29 4.36
N TYR A 71 -9.04 -4.18 4.41
CA TYR A 71 -8.31 -2.93 4.25
C TYR A 71 -7.76 -2.86 2.83
N ILE A 72 -8.05 -1.76 2.14
CA ILE A 72 -7.57 -1.52 0.78
C ILE A 72 -6.64 -0.31 0.77
N ALA A 73 -5.42 -0.54 0.29
CA ALA A 73 -4.48 0.50 -0.07
C ALA A 73 -4.47 0.68 -1.58
N THR A 74 -4.67 1.90 -2.08
CA THR A 74 -4.46 2.23 -3.49
C THR A 74 -3.59 3.48 -3.62
N LYS A 75 -3.23 3.85 -4.86
CA LYS A 75 -2.18 4.83 -5.12
C LYS A 75 -2.54 5.73 -6.29
N THR A 76 -2.09 7.00 -6.21
CA THR A 76 -2.15 7.96 -7.30
C THR A 76 -0.76 8.38 -7.77
N ALA A 77 -0.58 8.53 -9.08
CA ALA A 77 0.61 9.11 -9.69
C ALA A 77 0.40 10.59 -10.06
N ALA A 78 -0.63 11.23 -9.53
CA ALA A 78 -0.96 12.62 -9.77
C ALA A 78 0.21 13.56 -9.48
N GLN A 79 0.31 14.62 -10.27
CA GLN A 79 1.35 15.65 -10.14
C GLN A 79 0.82 16.96 -9.55
N ASN A 80 -0.50 17.08 -9.43
CA ASN A 80 -1.20 18.24 -8.89
C ASN A 80 -2.56 17.84 -8.27
N ALA A 81 -3.21 18.80 -7.61
CA ALA A 81 -4.48 18.56 -6.90
C ALA A 81 -5.62 18.13 -7.86
N GLU A 82 -5.70 18.65 -9.07
CA GLU A 82 -6.76 18.30 -10.04
C GLU A 82 -6.66 16.82 -10.44
N GLU A 83 -5.46 16.37 -10.78
CA GLU A 83 -5.18 14.96 -11.10
C GLU A 83 -5.43 14.05 -9.90
N PHE A 84 -5.04 14.49 -8.69
CA PHE A 84 -5.29 13.75 -7.45
C PHE A 84 -6.78 13.45 -7.27
N TRP A 85 -7.64 14.46 -7.41
CA TRP A 85 -9.09 14.30 -7.26
C TRP A 85 -9.68 13.40 -8.34
N LYS A 86 -9.23 13.56 -9.59
CA LYS A 86 -9.64 12.69 -10.71
C LYS A 86 -9.29 11.24 -10.43
N ASP A 87 -8.05 10.97 -10.00
CA ASP A 87 -7.59 9.63 -9.66
C ASP A 87 -8.38 9.03 -8.49
N LEU A 88 -8.58 9.81 -7.41
CA LEU A 88 -9.32 9.34 -6.23
C LEU A 88 -10.75 8.96 -6.58
N HIS A 89 -11.48 9.82 -7.28
CA HIS A 89 -12.86 9.51 -7.70
C HIS A 89 -12.91 8.27 -8.61
N THR A 90 -11.94 8.12 -9.51
CA THR A 90 -11.84 6.95 -10.37
C THR A 90 -11.57 5.68 -9.54
N SER A 91 -10.65 5.75 -8.58
CA SER A 91 -10.33 4.62 -7.70
C SER A 91 -11.53 4.20 -6.86
N LEU A 92 -12.26 5.15 -6.26
CA LEU A 92 -13.46 4.85 -5.47
C LEU A 92 -14.55 4.18 -6.32
N ASN A 93 -14.79 4.70 -7.54
CA ASN A 93 -15.74 4.10 -8.46
C ASN A 93 -15.33 2.66 -8.87
N ASN A 94 -14.06 2.44 -9.21
CA ASN A 94 -13.55 1.12 -9.58
C ASN A 94 -13.63 0.13 -8.43
N LEU A 95 -13.30 0.56 -7.22
CA LEU A 95 -13.34 -0.24 -6.00
C LEU A 95 -14.78 -0.41 -5.43
N ARG A 96 -15.78 0.25 -6.03
CA ARG A 96 -17.20 0.21 -5.60
C ARG A 96 -17.37 0.57 -4.13
N THR A 97 -16.75 1.66 -3.69
CA THR A 97 -16.70 2.07 -2.28
C THR A 97 -16.66 3.59 -2.15
N ASP A 98 -17.09 4.11 -1.01
CA ASP A 98 -17.03 5.53 -0.70
C ASP A 98 -15.71 5.95 -0.05
N TYR A 99 -14.87 4.97 0.34
CA TYR A 99 -13.59 5.23 0.99
C TYR A 99 -12.52 4.19 0.67
N VAL A 100 -11.26 4.60 0.83
CA VAL A 100 -10.11 3.70 0.89
C VAL A 100 -9.40 3.83 2.24
N ASP A 101 -8.79 2.74 2.71
CA ASP A 101 -8.16 2.75 4.02
C ASP A 101 -6.82 3.48 3.98
N ILE A 102 -6.01 3.25 2.94
CA ILE A 102 -4.75 3.98 2.73
C ILE A 102 -4.70 4.49 1.30
N TYR A 103 -4.51 5.80 1.12
CA TYR A 103 -4.27 6.40 -0.19
C TYR A 103 -2.84 6.91 -0.27
N GLN A 104 -2.08 6.44 -1.25
CA GLN A 104 -0.64 6.63 -1.31
C GLN A 104 -0.22 7.45 -2.53
N PHE A 105 0.75 8.35 -2.37
CA PHE A 105 1.47 8.94 -3.49
C PHE A 105 2.38 7.89 -4.11
N HIS A 106 2.23 7.64 -5.41
CA HIS A 106 2.84 6.52 -6.12
C HIS A 106 4.22 6.86 -6.68
N ASN A 107 5.28 6.65 -5.92
CA ASN A 107 6.67 6.85 -6.31
C ASN A 107 6.97 8.27 -6.84
N PRO A 108 6.51 9.32 -6.16
CA PRO A 108 6.81 10.70 -6.56
C PRO A 108 8.31 10.97 -6.55
N SER A 109 8.76 11.92 -7.37
CA SER A 109 10.17 12.32 -7.42
C SER A 109 10.60 13.23 -6.26
N PHE A 110 9.64 13.70 -5.48
CA PHE A 110 9.80 14.55 -4.30
C PHE A 110 8.87 14.06 -3.18
N CYS A 111 9.00 14.59 -1.98
CA CYS A 111 8.09 14.31 -0.88
C CYS A 111 6.97 15.37 -0.88
N PRO A 112 5.72 15.05 -1.30
CA PRO A 112 4.60 15.99 -1.23
C PRO A 112 4.37 16.48 0.20
N LYS A 113 4.27 17.80 0.38
CA LYS A 113 4.08 18.44 1.70
C LYS A 113 3.31 19.74 1.58
N PRO A 114 2.72 20.24 2.67
CA PRO A 114 1.97 21.51 2.62
C PRO A 114 2.83 22.65 2.10
N GLY A 115 2.27 23.42 1.14
CA GLY A 115 2.93 24.60 0.59
C GLY A 115 4.05 24.34 -0.41
N ASP A 116 4.19 23.11 -0.93
CA ASP A 116 5.20 22.74 -1.94
C ASP A 116 4.85 23.23 -3.36
N GLY A 117 3.66 23.80 -3.52
CA GLY A 117 3.16 24.31 -4.81
C GLY A 117 2.44 23.27 -5.66
N SER A 118 2.48 21.98 -5.33
CA SER A 118 1.74 20.93 -6.04
C SER A 118 0.27 20.87 -5.66
N GLY A 119 -0.07 21.23 -4.42
CA GLY A 119 -1.39 21.08 -3.82
C GLY A 119 -1.78 19.63 -3.52
N LEU A 120 -0.87 18.67 -3.70
CA LEU A 120 -1.14 17.25 -3.53
C LEU A 120 -1.45 16.89 -2.08
N TYR A 121 -0.65 17.39 -1.15
CA TYR A 121 -0.83 17.05 0.26
C TYR A 121 -2.07 17.71 0.85
N GLU A 122 -2.37 18.95 0.44
CA GLU A 122 -3.61 19.65 0.78
C GLU A 122 -4.86 18.90 0.28
N ALA A 123 -4.81 18.40 -0.96
CA ALA A 123 -5.88 17.57 -1.52
C ALA A 123 -6.07 16.26 -0.73
N ALA A 124 -4.97 15.64 -0.27
CA ALA A 124 -5.04 14.45 0.57
C ALA A 124 -5.65 14.75 1.96
N LEU A 125 -5.31 15.88 2.56
CA LEU A 125 -5.93 16.33 3.82
C LEU A 125 -7.44 16.55 3.65
N GLU A 126 -7.85 17.26 2.60
CA GLU A 126 -9.25 17.51 2.30
C GLU A 126 -10.02 16.20 2.03
N ALA A 127 -9.41 15.25 1.28
CA ALA A 127 -10.02 13.94 1.03
C ALA A 127 -10.20 13.15 2.33
N ARG A 128 -9.27 13.26 3.29
CA ARG A 128 -9.37 12.64 4.61
C ARG A 128 -10.48 13.29 5.45
N GLU A 129 -10.59 14.60 5.47
CA GLU A 129 -11.66 15.33 6.14
C GLU A 129 -13.04 14.96 5.60
N LYS A 130 -13.14 14.71 4.27
CA LYS A 130 -14.37 14.23 3.62
C LYS A 130 -14.64 12.74 3.87
N GLY A 131 -13.74 12.02 4.54
CA GLY A 131 -13.88 10.59 4.82
C GLY A 131 -13.65 9.67 3.61
N MET A 132 -13.17 10.21 2.49
CA MET A 132 -12.90 9.44 1.26
C MET A 132 -11.62 8.62 1.36
N ILE A 133 -10.67 9.05 2.19
CA ILE A 133 -9.48 8.29 2.57
C ILE A 133 -9.35 8.31 4.09
N ARG A 134 -8.80 7.24 4.68
CA ARG A 134 -8.60 7.17 6.13
C ARG A 134 -7.19 7.58 6.53
N HIS A 135 -6.19 7.09 5.80
CA HIS A 135 -4.77 7.31 6.08
C HIS A 135 -4.03 7.76 4.82
N ILE A 136 -3.03 8.63 5.01
CA ILE A 136 -2.17 9.14 3.95
C ILE A 136 -0.85 8.38 3.99
N GLY A 137 -0.51 7.74 2.86
CA GLY A 137 0.72 7.01 2.69
C GLY A 137 1.56 7.52 1.52
N ILE A 138 2.78 7.00 1.44
CA ILE A 138 3.67 7.23 0.30
C ILE A 138 4.36 5.93 -0.09
N THR A 139 4.53 5.71 -1.39
CA THR A 139 5.41 4.64 -1.88
C THR A 139 6.60 5.24 -2.59
N ASN A 140 7.77 4.67 -2.43
CA ASN A 140 8.95 5.15 -3.14
C ASN A 140 9.97 4.04 -3.41
N HIS A 141 10.93 4.33 -4.28
CA HIS A 141 12.11 3.52 -4.57
C HIS A 141 13.41 4.30 -4.30
N ARG A 142 13.29 5.58 -3.91
CA ARG A 142 14.41 6.46 -3.61
C ARG A 142 14.53 6.62 -2.11
N LEU A 143 15.67 6.23 -1.56
CA LEU A 143 15.97 6.35 -0.12
C LEU A 143 15.82 7.77 0.39
N SER A 144 16.26 8.78 -0.37
CA SER A 144 16.17 10.19 0.03
C SER A 144 14.73 10.65 0.24
N VAL A 145 13.83 10.31 -0.69
CA VAL A 145 12.41 10.67 -0.56
C VAL A 145 11.74 9.88 0.57
N ALA A 146 12.11 8.61 0.75
CA ALA A 146 11.58 7.79 1.82
C ALA A 146 11.99 8.34 3.20
N LYS A 147 13.27 8.70 3.39
CA LYS A 147 13.76 9.32 4.63
C LYS A 147 13.06 10.67 4.90
N GLU A 148 12.98 11.54 3.89
CA GLU A 148 12.25 12.81 4.00
C GLU A 148 10.79 12.61 4.43
N ALA A 149 10.11 11.61 3.84
CA ALA A 149 8.73 11.30 4.20
C ALA A 149 8.58 10.85 5.66
N ILE A 150 9.48 9.99 6.14
CA ILE A 150 9.49 9.53 7.55
C ILE A 150 9.72 10.72 8.49
N GLU A 151 10.78 11.49 8.24
CA GLU A 151 11.20 12.63 9.10
C GLU A 151 10.18 13.76 9.10
N SER A 152 9.42 13.94 8.02
CA SER A 152 8.37 14.95 7.94
C SER A 152 7.24 14.75 8.95
N GLY A 153 7.00 13.53 9.42
CA GLY A 153 5.85 13.18 10.27
C GLY A 153 4.48 13.29 9.59
N LEU A 154 4.44 13.60 8.29
CA LEU A 154 3.21 13.84 7.53
C LEU A 154 2.48 12.55 7.12
N TYR A 155 3.22 11.45 6.94
CA TYR A 155 2.71 10.19 6.41
C TYR A 155 2.52 9.15 7.51
N GLU A 156 1.52 8.30 7.36
CA GLU A 156 1.19 7.24 8.31
C GLU A 156 1.74 5.89 7.87
N THR A 157 2.02 5.73 6.54
CA THR A 157 2.64 4.53 5.99
C THR A 157 3.69 4.87 4.93
N LEU A 158 4.77 4.09 4.91
CA LEU A 158 5.75 4.01 3.83
C LEU A 158 5.66 2.65 3.16
N GLN A 159 5.53 2.62 1.84
CA GLN A 159 5.69 1.39 1.07
C GLN A 159 7.00 1.44 0.30
N PHE A 160 7.90 0.49 0.57
CA PHE A 160 9.26 0.47 0.01
C PHE A 160 9.67 -0.96 -0.36
N PRO A 161 10.55 -1.15 -1.38
CA PRO A 161 11.12 -2.47 -1.67
C PRO A 161 11.88 -3.00 -0.46
N PHE A 162 11.54 -4.21 -0.02
CA PHE A 162 12.21 -4.86 1.09
C PHE A 162 12.18 -6.38 0.93
N SER A 163 13.31 -7.03 1.10
CA SER A 163 13.45 -8.48 1.01
C SER A 163 14.77 -8.91 1.64
N TYR A 164 15.09 -10.20 1.71
CA TYR A 164 16.33 -10.68 2.33
C TYR A 164 17.61 -10.30 1.55
N ILE A 165 17.50 -9.74 0.35
CA ILE A 165 18.66 -9.18 -0.39
C ILE A 165 18.78 -7.66 -0.20
N SER A 166 17.96 -7.06 0.64
CA SER A 166 18.05 -5.64 1.01
C SER A 166 19.30 -5.37 1.84
N GLY A 167 19.88 -4.18 1.65
CA GLY A 167 21.08 -3.74 2.37
C GLY A 167 20.78 -3.00 3.67
N GLU A 168 21.86 -2.46 4.24
CA GLU A 168 21.77 -1.71 5.51
C GLU A 168 20.86 -0.49 5.44
N GLN A 169 20.80 0.18 4.29
CA GLN A 169 19.98 1.38 4.11
C GLN A 169 18.47 1.10 4.16
N GLU A 170 18.03 -0.04 3.62
CA GLU A 170 16.64 -0.47 3.70
C GLU A 170 16.28 -0.94 5.12
N LEU A 171 17.22 -1.58 5.82
CA LEU A 171 17.06 -1.95 7.23
C LEU A 171 16.94 -0.69 8.11
N GLU A 172 17.72 0.35 7.82
CA GLU A 172 17.62 1.65 8.49
C GLU A 172 16.23 2.28 8.30
N LEU A 173 15.64 2.22 7.08
CA LEU A 173 14.27 2.71 6.85
C LEU A 173 13.23 1.99 7.69
N VAL A 174 13.35 0.67 7.86
CA VAL A 174 12.44 -0.10 8.72
C VAL A 174 12.54 0.38 10.17
N GLN A 175 13.77 0.60 10.65
CA GLN A 175 14.00 1.09 12.01
C GLN A 175 13.46 2.52 12.20
N LEU A 176 13.72 3.42 11.24
CA LEU A 176 13.20 4.79 11.27
C LEU A 176 11.66 4.82 11.25
N CYS A 177 11.02 3.99 10.44
CA CYS A 177 9.56 3.87 10.46
C CYS A 177 9.04 3.46 11.83
N LYS A 178 9.69 2.51 12.50
CA LYS A 178 9.32 2.10 13.86
C LYS A 178 9.46 3.25 14.86
N GLU A 179 10.55 4.00 14.81
CA GLU A 179 10.81 5.14 15.69
C GLU A 179 9.82 6.29 15.52
N HIS A 180 9.32 6.48 14.29
CA HIS A 180 8.32 7.50 13.94
C HIS A 180 6.88 6.99 13.96
N GLU A 181 6.63 5.78 14.48
CA GLU A 181 5.29 5.14 14.50
C GLU A 181 4.61 5.10 13.13
N MET A 182 5.42 4.96 12.06
CA MET A 182 4.99 4.88 10.67
C MET A 182 4.91 3.40 10.23
N GLY A 183 3.78 2.96 9.65
CA GLY A 183 3.64 1.60 9.16
C GLY A 183 4.55 1.35 7.96
N PHE A 184 5.29 0.23 7.95
CA PHE A 184 6.14 -0.17 6.83
C PHE A 184 5.46 -1.27 6.01
N ILE A 185 5.16 -0.99 4.75
CA ILE A 185 4.60 -1.95 3.80
C ILE A 185 5.75 -2.43 2.89
N ALA A 186 6.16 -3.70 3.06
CA ALA A 186 7.23 -4.29 2.29
C ALA A 186 6.72 -4.77 0.94
N MET A 187 7.14 -4.12 -0.14
CA MET A 187 6.87 -4.57 -1.51
C MET A 187 8.08 -5.31 -2.09
N LYS A 188 7.82 -6.13 -3.10
CA LYS A 188 8.85 -6.90 -3.82
C LYS A 188 9.62 -7.90 -2.95
N GLY A 189 8.99 -8.51 -1.97
CA GLY A 189 9.59 -9.52 -1.09
C GLY A 189 10.23 -10.71 -1.81
N LEU A 190 9.80 -11.01 -3.05
CA LEU A 190 10.43 -12.00 -3.94
C LEU A 190 11.35 -11.35 -4.99
N SER A 191 11.68 -10.06 -4.86
CA SER A 191 12.62 -9.32 -5.73
C SER A 191 12.35 -9.50 -7.23
N GLY A 192 11.05 -9.45 -7.63
CA GLY A 192 10.65 -9.64 -9.03
C GLY A 192 10.82 -11.07 -9.56
N GLY A 193 10.91 -12.06 -8.68
CA GLY A 193 11.09 -13.47 -9.03
C GLY A 193 12.54 -13.96 -8.93
N LEU A 194 13.48 -13.11 -8.54
CA LEU A 194 14.87 -13.53 -8.26
C LEU A 194 14.94 -14.45 -7.03
N ILE A 195 14.05 -14.24 -6.07
CA ILE A 195 13.92 -15.07 -4.88
C ILE A 195 12.84 -16.12 -5.15
N THR A 196 13.23 -17.37 -5.23
CA THR A 196 12.33 -18.49 -5.54
C THR A 196 11.88 -19.26 -4.30
N ASN A 197 12.56 -19.10 -3.16
CA ASN A 197 12.17 -19.71 -1.89
C ASN A 197 11.24 -18.76 -1.11
N SER A 198 9.94 -18.89 -1.35
CA SER A 198 8.92 -18.05 -0.68
C SER A 198 8.86 -18.25 0.84
N ALA A 199 9.14 -19.45 1.34
CA ALA A 199 9.16 -19.73 2.76
C ALA A 199 10.32 -18.98 3.46
N ALA A 200 11.51 -18.96 2.84
CA ALA A 200 12.65 -18.21 3.36
C ALA A 200 12.40 -16.69 3.28
N ALA A 201 11.79 -16.19 2.18
CA ALA A 201 11.42 -14.79 2.05
C ALA A 201 10.44 -14.37 3.15
N TYR A 202 9.40 -15.16 3.37
CA TYR A 202 8.46 -14.91 4.47
C TYR A 202 9.14 -14.93 5.84
N ALA A 203 9.95 -15.96 6.11
CA ALA A 203 10.65 -16.09 7.38
C ALA A 203 11.60 -14.92 7.67
N PHE A 204 12.20 -14.34 6.64
CA PHE A 204 13.01 -13.11 6.77
C PHE A 204 12.13 -11.92 7.17
N GLU A 205 11.09 -11.62 6.40
CA GLU A 205 10.24 -10.45 6.67
C GLU A 205 9.42 -10.57 7.97
N ALA A 206 9.11 -11.80 8.38
CA ALA A 206 8.43 -12.08 9.64
C ALA A 206 9.21 -11.64 10.89
N GLN A 207 10.54 -11.51 10.80
CA GLN A 207 11.39 -11.10 11.93
C GLN A 207 11.25 -9.61 12.29
N PHE A 208 10.76 -8.78 11.37
CA PHE A 208 10.68 -7.33 11.57
C PHE A 208 9.32 -6.95 12.12
N GLU A 209 9.29 -6.46 13.35
CA GLU A 209 8.10 -5.88 13.95
C GLU A 209 7.62 -4.65 13.15
N GLY A 210 6.31 -4.51 12.95
CA GLY A 210 5.74 -3.36 12.21
C GLY A 210 5.85 -3.43 10.68
N VAL A 211 6.46 -4.50 10.12
CA VAL A 211 6.57 -4.71 8.67
C VAL A 211 5.44 -5.61 8.18
N LEU A 212 4.69 -5.11 7.19
CA LEU A 212 3.66 -5.87 6.47
C LEU A 212 4.13 -6.19 5.06
N PRO A 213 4.51 -7.44 4.75
CA PRO A 213 4.78 -7.84 3.37
C PRO A 213 3.50 -7.91 2.54
N ILE A 214 3.60 -7.45 1.29
CA ILE A 214 2.57 -7.63 0.27
C ILE A 214 3.09 -8.54 -0.84
N TRP A 215 2.42 -9.69 -1.01
CA TRP A 215 2.85 -10.72 -1.96
C TRP A 215 2.07 -10.61 -3.26
N GLY A 216 2.77 -10.50 -4.37
CA GLY A 216 2.17 -10.59 -5.71
C GLY A 216 1.80 -12.05 -6.01
N VAL A 217 0.54 -12.28 -6.38
CA VAL A 217 -0.01 -13.60 -6.71
C VAL A 217 -0.69 -13.56 -8.07
N GLN A 218 -0.50 -14.59 -8.90
CA GLN A 218 -1.17 -14.80 -10.18
C GLN A 218 -1.39 -16.28 -10.45
#